data_89d6c63398b120418056a9797a4b91a8
#
_entry.id   89d6c63398b120418056a9797a4b91a8
#
_cell.length_a   1.000
_cell.length_b   1.000
_cell.length_c   1.000
_cell.angle_alpha   90.00
_cell.angle_beta   90.00
_cell.angle_gamma   90.00
#
_symmetry.space_group_name_H-M   'P 1'
#
loop_
_entity.id
_entity.type
_entity.pdbx_description
1 polymer ?
#
loop_
_entity_poly.entity_id
_entity_poly.type
_entity_poly.pdbx_seq_one_letter_code
_entity_poly.pdbx_strand_id
1 'polypeptide(L)'
;MDNPKYKFRSITEKDYEFIYQVKKSAYIKYVEMNWGSWEEEEQRKLFTQFISTNKDETFIITHKGKDIGFYNGRTLSNERYEVGNICIIPEFQRNGIGTAILMDVLSENNDKEINIQYFKQNPVGKLYERLGFKPNGETTFHYQMVRTKQK
;
A
#
# COMPACT_ATOMS: atom_id res chain seq x y z
N MET A 1 17.19 12.91 -12.68
CA MET A 1 16.66 13.13 -12.46
C MET A 1 15.93 13.36 -11.75
N ASP A 2 16.04 13.45 -11.62
CA ASP A 2 15.64 13.69 -10.78
C ASP A 2 14.64 14.49 -10.37
N ASN A 3 13.79 14.62 -10.48
CA ASN A 3 12.61 15.33 -10.06
C ASN A 3 11.56 14.35 -9.66
N PRO A 4 11.73 13.76 -8.50
CA PRO A 4 10.82 12.71 -8.06
C PRO A 4 9.44 13.33 -7.90
N LYS A 5 8.43 12.60 -8.38
CA LYS A 5 7.04 13.02 -8.23
C LYS A 5 6.59 12.99 -6.77
N TYR A 6 7.40 12.38 -5.91
CA TYR A 6 7.01 12.20 -4.51
C TYR A 6 8.23 12.09 -3.62
N LYS A 7 7.99 12.22 -2.32
CA LYS A 7 8.98 11.90 -1.29
C LYS A 7 8.27 11.17 -0.16
N PHE A 8 9.04 10.41 0.61
CA PHE A 8 8.55 9.80 1.84
C PHE A 8 9.07 10.60 3.04
N ARG A 9 8.25 10.66 4.09
CA ARG A 9 8.72 11.13 5.38
C ARG A 9 8.21 10.20 6.48
N SER A 10 8.97 10.11 7.57
CA SER A 10 8.57 9.32 8.74
C SER A 10 7.29 9.86 9.34
N ILE A 11 6.54 8.98 10.00
CA ILE A 11 5.27 9.37 10.62
C ILE A 11 5.47 9.69 12.10
N THR A 12 4.56 10.49 12.63
CA THR A 12 4.40 10.73 14.06
C THR A 12 2.94 10.50 14.42
N GLU A 13 2.63 10.55 15.71
CA GLU A 13 1.23 10.40 16.17
C GLU A 13 0.31 11.44 15.54
N LYS A 14 0.85 12.61 15.18
CA LYS A 14 0.05 13.66 14.54
C LYS A 14 -0.46 13.25 13.16
N ASP A 15 0.15 12.24 12.57
CA ASP A 15 -0.23 11.77 11.24
C ASP A 15 -1.29 10.68 11.27
N TYR A 16 -1.59 10.10 12.43
CA TYR A 16 -2.45 8.93 12.52
C TYR A 16 -3.85 9.16 11.97
N GLU A 17 -4.46 10.29 12.28
CA GLU A 17 -5.80 10.57 11.76
C GLU A 17 -5.79 10.74 10.24
N PHE A 18 -4.78 11.41 9.70
CA PHE A 18 -4.63 11.54 8.24
C PHE A 18 -4.51 10.16 7.58
N ILE A 19 -3.63 9.31 8.12
CA ILE A 19 -3.43 7.96 7.58
C ILE A 19 -4.73 7.16 7.63
N TYR A 20 -5.46 7.25 8.75
CA TYR A 20 -6.74 6.56 8.89
C TYR A 20 -7.74 7.01 7.82
N GLN A 21 -7.87 8.31 7.62
CA GLN A 21 -8.83 8.85 6.65
C GLN A 21 -8.44 8.47 5.22
N VAL A 22 -7.15 8.49 4.89
CA VAL A 22 -6.69 8.09 3.56
C VAL A 22 -6.97 6.58 3.35
N LYS A 23 -6.69 5.76 4.36
CA LYS A 23 -6.96 4.33 4.28
C LYS A 23 -8.45 4.06 4.10
N LYS A 24 -9.29 4.75 4.87
CA LYS A 24 -10.75 4.63 4.74
C LYS A 24 -11.20 4.99 3.33
N SER A 25 -10.74 6.11 2.81
CA SER A 25 -11.09 6.56 1.47
C SER A 25 -10.72 5.50 0.41
N ALA A 26 -9.57 4.86 0.58
CA ALA A 26 -9.10 3.87 -0.39
C ALA A 26 -9.86 2.55 -0.33
N TYR A 27 -10.30 2.13 0.86
CA TYR A 27 -10.82 0.77 1.05
C TYR A 27 -12.29 0.67 1.39
N ILE A 28 -12.98 1.77 1.70
CA ILE A 28 -14.36 1.70 2.18
C ILE A 28 -15.27 0.94 1.22
N LYS A 29 -15.13 1.15 -0.08
CA LYS A 29 -16.01 0.46 -1.03
C LYS A 29 -15.78 -1.05 -1.03
N TYR A 30 -14.54 -1.49 -0.84
CA TYR A 30 -14.25 -2.93 -0.81
C TYR A 30 -14.74 -3.54 0.50
N VAL A 31 -14.60 -2.82 1.60
CA VAL A 31 -15.12 -3.27 2.88
C VAL A 31 -16.63 -3.40 2.82
N GLU A 32 -17.32 -2.42 2.25
CA GLU A 32 -18.77 -2.47 2.09
C GLU A 32 -19.21 -3.61 1.18
N MET A 33 -18.47 -3.83 0.09
CA MET A 33 -18.80 -4.92 -0.84
C MET A 33 -18.66 -6.30 -0.20
N ASN A 34 -17.70 -6.47 0.71
CA ASN A 34 -17.40 -7.78 1.29
C ASN A 34 -18.09 -8.03 2.62
N TRP A 35 -18.36 -6.98 3.39
CA TRP A 35 -18.93 -7.11 4.75
C TRP A 35 -20.18 -6.28 4.99
N GLY A 36 -20.61 -5.50 4.01
CA GLY A 36 -21.86 -4.75 4.04
C GLY A 36 -21.74 -3.31 4.50
N SER A 37 -20.88 -3.01 5.46
CA SER A 37 -20.74 -1.65 5.96
C SER A 37 -19.37 -1.41 6.54
N TRP A 38 -19.00 -0.13 6.61
CA TRP A 38 -17.78 0.31 7.28
C TRP A 38 -18.18 0.65 8.72
N GLU A 39 -17.84 -0.23 9.67
CA GLU A 39 -18.16 -0.03 11.08
C GLU A 39 -17.03 0.79 11.69
N GLU A 40 -17.29 2.05 11.95
CA GLU A 40 -16.26 3.01 12.35
C GLU A 40 -15.48 2.56 13.59
N GLU A 41 -16.18 2.12 14.63
CA GLU A 41 -15.52 1.69 15.86
C GLU A 41 -14.60 0.51 15.64
N GLU A 42 -15.06 -0.49 14.90
CA GLU A 42 -14.29 -1.69 14.61
C GLU A 42 -13.08 -1.35 13.72
N GLN A 43 -13.28 -0.52 12.73
CA GLN A 43 -12.19 -0.14 11.81
C GLN A 43 -11.12 0.67 12.54
N ARG A 44 -11.50 1.51 13.49
CA ARG A 44 -10.53 2.26 14.29
C ARG A 44 -9.71 1.35 15.19
N LYS A 45 -10.32 0.30 15.74
CA LYS A 45 -9.58 -0.70 16.54
C LYS A 45 -8.55 -1.42 15.68
N LEU A 46 -8.96 -1.85 14.50
CA LEU A 46 -8.05 -2.52 13.55
C LEU A 46 -6.90 -1.59 13.14
N PHE A 47 -7.21 -0.32 12.91
CA PHE A 47 -6.20 0.67 12.56
C PHE A 47 -5.19 0.86 13.68
N THR A 48 -5.66 0.93 14.92
CA THR A 48 -4.76 1.10 16.06
C THR A 48 -3.77 -0.07 16.14
N GLN A 49 -4.23 -1.29 15.93
CA GLN A 49 -3.37 -2.47 15.88
C GLN A 49 -2.39 -2.39 14.71
N PHE A 50 -2.89 -2.01 13.55
CA PHE A 50 -2.07 -1.87 12.35
C PHE A 50 -0.93 -0.89 12.56
N ILE A 51 -1.24 0.31 13.06
CA ILE A 51 -0.23 1.36 13.17
C ILE A 51 0.80 1.04 14.26
N SER A 52 0.37 0.42 15.37
CA SER A 52 1.29 0.08 16.44
C SER A 52 2.32 -0.97 16.00
N THR A 53 1.94 -1.86 15.08
CA THR A 53 2.81 -2.90 14.58
C THR A 53 3.71 -2.41 13.44
N ASN A 54 3.21 -1.48 12.62
CA ASN A 54 3.85 -1.13 11.36
C ASN A 54 4.39 0.29 11.27
N LYS A 55 4.42 1.03 12.38
CA LYS A 55 4.79 2.46 12.33
C LYS A 55 6.18 2.71 11.76
N ASP A 56 7.12 1.82 11.99
CA ASP A 56 8.51 2.00 11.54
C ASP A 56 8.67 1.75 10.03
N GLU A 57 7.72 1.10 9.41
CA GLU A 57 7.72 0.83 7.98
C GLU A 57 6.54 1.51 7.28
N THR A 58 5.99 2.56 7.90
CA THR A 58 4.90 3.37 7.34
C THR A 58 5.41 4.80 7.15
N PHE A 59 5.11 5.36 5.99
CA PHE A 59 5.62 6.68 5.61
C PHE A 59 4.50 7.52 5.00
N ILE A 60 4.54 8.83 5.27
CA ILE A 60 3.68 9.76 4.56
C ILE A 60 4.28 9.98 3.17
N ILE A 61 3.42 9.97 2.16
CA ILE A 61 3.80 10.33 0.80
C ILE A 61 3.56 11.82 0.65
N THR A 62 4.60 12.56 0.25
CA THR A 62 4.46 13.98 -0.02
C THR A 62 4.70 14.27 -1.50
N HIS A 63 4.07 15.31 -2.00
CA HIS A 63 4.23 15.79 -3.36
C HIS A 63 4.28 17.31 -3.28
N LYS A 64 5.42 17.88 -3.68
CA LYS A 64 5.65 19.33 -3.61
C LYS A 64 5.34 19.90 -2.22
N GLY A 65 5.76 19.18 -1.18
CA GLY A 65 5.58 19.59 0.20
C GLY A 65 4.22 19.33 0.81
N LYS A 66 3.28 18.76 0.05
CA LYS A 66 1.93 18.47 0.55
C LYS A 66 1.80 16.98 0.86
N ASP A 67 1.19 16.65 2.00
CA ASP A 67 0.88 15.27 2.36
C ASP A 67 -0.26 14.78 1.47
N ILE A 68 -0.03 13.71 0.70
CA ILE A 68 -1.02 13.23 -0.28
C ILE A 68 -1.42 11.78 -0.07
N GLY A 69 -0.80 11.08 0.89
CA GLY A 69 -1.14 9.69 1.12
C GLY A 69 -0.13 9.03 2.04
N PHE A 70 -0.17 7.71 2.08
CA PHE A 70 0.81 6.96 2.86
C PHE A 70 1.23 5.68 2.14
N TYR A 71 2.41 5.23 2.46
CA TYR A 71 2.98 3.96 2.01
C TYR A 71 3.30 3.11 3.22
N ASN A 72 3.03 1.81 3.12
CA ASN A 72 3.43 0.84 4.13
C ASN A 72 3.94 -0.41 3.43
N GLY A 73 5.10 -0.89 3.87
CA GLY A 73 5.63 -2.17 3.45
C GLY A 73 6.13 -2.93 4.67
N ARG A 74 6.49 -4.19 4.49
CA ARG A 74 7.00 -5.01 5.60
C ARG A 74 8.16 -5.87 5.15
N THR A 75 9.27 -5.73 5.86
CA THR A 75 10.40 -6.65 5.70
C THR A 75 10.06 -7.93 6.45
N LEU A 76 9.92 -9.03 5.73
CA LEU A 76 9.57 -10.31 6.33
C LEU A 76 10.82 -11.10 6.72
N SER A 77 11.88 -10.95 5.93
CA SER A 77 13.18 -11.57 6.21
C SER A 77 14.23 -10.92 5.30
N ASN A 78 15.45 -11.40 5.34
CA ASN A 78 16.50 -10.89 4.44
C ASN A 78 16.20 -11.14 2.97
N GLU A 79 15.31 -12.08 2.67
CA GLU A 79 15.02 -12.50 1.31
C GLU A 79 13.57 -12.26 0.88
N ARG A 80 12.72 -11.72 1.76
CA ARG A 80 11.30 -11.54 1.46
C ARG A 80 10.80 -10.18 1.95
N TYR A 81 10.04 -9.54 1.09
CA TYR A 81 9.43 -8.23 1.38
C TYR A 81 7.95 -8.28 1.00
N GLU A 82 7.12 -7.54 1.72
CA GLU A 82 5.71 -7.43 1.40
C GLU A 82 5.36 -5.98 1.13
N VAL A 83 4.75 -5.72 -0.03
CA VAL A 83 4.14 -4.41 -0.31
C VAL A 83 2.79 -4.40 0.39
N GLY A 84 2.58 -3.47 1.30
CA GLY A 84 1.33 -3.38 2.04
C GLY A 84 0.34 -2.44 1.39
N ASN A 85 0.50 -1.15 1.64
CA ASN A 85 -0.45 -0.14 1.19
C ASN A 85 0.24 0.97 0.44
N ILE A 86 -0.32 1.35 -0.72
CA ILE A 86 0.03 2.59 -1.40
C ILE A 86 -1.32 3.30 -1.57
N CYS A 87 -1.60 4.25 -0.68
CA CYS A 87 -2.89 4.93 -0.66
C CYS A 87 -2.68 6.42 -0.89
N ILE A 88 -3.35 6.95 -1.88
CA ILE A 88 -3.22 8.36 -2.28
C ILE A 88 -4.61 8.98 -2.29
N ILE A 89 -4.71 10.22 -1.78
CA ILE A 89 -6.00 10.93 -1.77
C ILE A 89 -6.50 11.12 -3.20
N PRO A 90 -7.83 11.14 -3.41
CA PRO A 90 -8.40 11.16 -4.75
C PRO A 90 -7.87 12.27 -5.66
N GLU A 91 -7.62 13.47 -5.12
CA GLU A 91 -7.13 14.60 -5.89
C GLU A 91 -5.82 14.35 -6.62
N PHE A 92 -4.99 13.42 -6.10
CA PHE A 92 -3.67 13.13 -6.64
C PHE A 92 -3.57 11.75 -7.28
N GLN A 93 -4.69 11.06 -7.43
CA GLN A 93 -4.72 9.78 -8.13
C GLN A 93 -4.67 10.01 -9.64
N ARG A 94 -4.32 8.96 -10.40
CA ARG A 94 -4.29 8.95 -11.86
C ARG A 94 -3.24 9.87 -12.50
N ASN A 95 -2.25 10.28 -11.74
CA ASN A 95 -1.13 11.07 -12.28
C ASN A 95 0.21 10.31 -12.23
N GLY A 96 0.15 9.00 -11.98
CA GLY A 96 1.32 8.14 -12.06
C GLY A 96 2.15 8.06 -10.79
N ILE A 97 1.75 8.75 -9.70
CA ILE A 97 2.54 8.72 -8.46
C ILE A 97 2.56 7.34 -7.84
N GLY A 98 1.38 6.69 -7.71
CA GLY A 98 1.29 5.36 -7.11
C GLY A 98 2.13 4.34 -7.87
N THR A 99 2.07 4.37 -9.20
CA THR A 99 2.87 3.47 -10.03
C THR A 99 4.36 3.75 -9.87
N ALA A 100 4.74 5.03 -9.81
CA ALA A 100 6.15 5.40 -9.61
C ALA A 100 6.66 4.87 -8.27
N ILE A 101 5.87 5.01 -7.20
CA ILE A 101 6.22 4.48 -5.89
C ILE A 101 6.42 2.97 -5.96
N LEU A 102 5.47 2.26 -6.54
CA LEU A 102 5.55 0.81 -6.65
C LEU A 102 6.80 0.39 -7.43
N MET A 103 7.07 1.03 -8.55
CA MET A 103 8.26 0.71 -9.35
C MET A 103 9.55 0.94 -8.57
N ASP A 104 9.63 2.03 -7.81
CA ASP A 104 10.81 2.33 -6.99
C ASP A 104 10.98 1.30 -5.88
N VAL A 105 9.88 0.93 -5.22
CA VAL A 105 9.91 -0.09 -4.16
C VAL A 105 10.39 -1.42 -4.72
N LEU A 106 9.90 -1.80 -5.90
CA LEU A 106 10.34 -3.04 -6.54
C LEU A 106 11.83 -3.00 -6.88
N SER A 107 12.28 -1.88 -7.42
CA SER A 107 13.68 -1.71 -7.77
C SER A 107 14.61 -1.81 -6.56
N GLU A 108 14.21 -1.21 -5.44
CA GLU A 108 14.99 -1.24 -4.20
C GLU A 108 15.02 -2.62 -3.57
N ASN A 109 14.09 -3.49 -3.92
CA ASN A 109 13.96 -4.84 -3.36
C ASN A 109 14.12 -5.94 -4.40
N ASN A 110 14.82 -5.65 -5.50
CA ASN A 110 15.05 -6.61 -6.57
C ASN A 110 15.74 -7.89 -6.10
N ASP A 111 16.50 -7.82 -5.02
CA ASP A 111 17.21 -8.96 -4.46
C ASP A 111 16.32 -9.82 -3.55
N LYS A 112 15.02 -9.51 -3.49
CA LYS A 112 14.08 -10.21 -2.62
C LYS A 112 12.89 -10.72 -3.40
N GLU A 113 12.26 -11.75 -2.85
CA GLU A 113 10.93 -12.15 -3.27
C GLU A 113 9.94 -11.14 -2.68
N ILE A 114 9.02 -10.66 -3.50
CA ILE A 114 8.08 -9.63 -3.07
C ILE A 114 6.66 -10.18 -3.15
N ASN A 115 5.93 -10.05 -2.03
CA ASN A 115 4.53 -10.46 -1.94
C ASN A 115 3.63 -9.24 -1.97
N ILE A 116 2.45 -9.39 -2.57
CA ILE A 116 1.43 -8.35 -2.61
C ILE A 116 0.07 -9.03 -2.62
N GLN A 117 -0.94 -8.37 -2.03
CA GLN A 117 -2.31 -8.86 -2.14
C GLN A 117 -3.25 -7.69 -2.38
N TYR A 118 -4.41 -7.99 -2.92
CA TYR A 118 -5.41 -6.96 -3.23
C TYR A 118 -6.80 -7.58 -3.18
N PHE A 119 -7.80 -6.74 -2.87
CA PHE A 119 -9.19 -7.19 -2.87
C PHE A 119 -9.60 -7.71 -4.24
N LYS A 120 -10.39 -8.78 -4.25
CA LYS A 120 -10.80 -9.44 -5.51
C LYS A 120 -11.56 -8.51 -6.44
N GLN A 121 -12.25 -7.50 -5.92
CA GLN A 121 -12.99 -6.54 -6.72
C GLN A 121 -12.11 -5.44 -7.33
N ASN A 122 -10.85 -5.35 -6.90
CA ASN A 122 -9.93 -4.32 -7.39
C ASN A 122 -9.29 -4.80 -8.70
N PRO A 123 -9.41 -4.05 -9.82
CA PRO A 123 -8.89 -4.52 -11.10
C PRO A 123 -7.38 -4.33 -11.28
N VAL A 124 -6.63 -4.13 -10.21
CA VAL A 124 -5.21 -3.77 -10.26
C VAL A 124 -4.30 -4.95 -10.66
N GLY A 125 -4.81 -6.18 -10.69
CA GLY A 125 -4.00 -7.36 -10.96
C GLY A 125 -3.20 -7.31 -12.25
N LYS A 126 -3.77 -6.73 -13.32
CA LYS A 126 -3.07 -6.65 -14.60
C LYS A 126 -1.84 -5.74 -14.52
N LEU A 127 -1.91 -4.68 -13.74
CA LEU A 127 -0.74 -3.82 -13.50
C LEU A 127 0.36 -4.63 -12.83
N TYR A 128 -0.01 -5.40 -11.79
CA TYR A 128 0.97 -6.21 -11.07
C TYR A 128 1.60 -7.25 -11.99
N GLU A 129 0.80 -7.89 -12.86
CA GLU A 129 1.34 -8.84 -13.83
C GLU A 129 2.37 -8.18 -14.74
N ARG A 130 2.09 -6.97 -15.22
CA ARG A 130 3.03 -6.24 -16.07
C ARG A 130 4.35 -5.92 -15.34
N LEU A 131 4.30 -5.82 -14.02
CA LEU A 131 5.48 -5.53 -13.21
C LEU A 131 6.21 -6.80 -12.75
N GLY A 132 5.78 -7.97 -13.23
CA GLY A 132 6.48 -9.21 -12.96
C GLY A 132 5.89 -10.09 -11.88
N PHE A 133 4.74 -9.71 -11.31
CA PHE A 133 4.06 -10.54 -10.33
C PHE A 133 3.28 -11.66 -11.00
N LYS A 134 3.19 -12.79 -10.32
CA LYS A 134 2.42 -13.95 -10.76
C LYS A 134 1.45 -14.36 -9.65
N PRO A 135 0.29 -14.94 -10.03
CA PRO A 135 -0.65 -15.43 -9.02
C PRO A 135 0.03 -16.44 -8.10
N ASN A 136 -0.26 -16.34 -6.81
CA ASN A 136 0.36 -17.17 -5.78
C ASN A 136 -0.64 -17.77 -4.80
N GLY A 137 -1.92 -17.43 -4.93
CA GLY A 137 -2.95 -17.95 -4.05
C GLY A 137 -4.07 -16.93 -3.87
N GLU A 138 -4.97 -17.29 -2.97
CA GLU A 138 -6.08 -16.40 -2.65
C GLU A 138 -6.66 -16.75 -1.29
N THR A 139 -7.30 -15.74 -0.69
CA THR A 139 -8.13 -15.92 0.50
C THR A 139 -9.57 -15.71 0.08
N THR A 140 -10.50 -15.71 1.04
CA THR A 140 -11.90 -15.42 0.73
C THR A 140 -12.06 -14.07 0.05
N PHE A 141 -11.28 -13.07 0.45
CA PHE A 141 -11.49 -11.69 0.02
C PHE A 141 -10.38 -11.13 -0.87
N HIS A 142 -9.22 -11.79 -0.94
CA HIS A 142 -8.04 -11.24 -1.61
C HIS A 142 -7.44 -12.24 -2.59
N TYR A 143 -6.85 -11.71 -3.67
CA TYR A 143 -5.88 -12.44 -4.49
C TYR A 143 -4.49 -12.13 -3.97
N GLN A 144 -3.60 -13.11 -4.04
CA GLN A 144 -2.22 -12.97 -3.61
C GLN A 144 -1.30 -13.19 -4.81
N MET A 145 -0.25 -12.39 -4.91
CA MET A 145 0.71 -12.48 -5.99
C MET A 145 2.12 -12.41 -5.44
N VAL A 146 3.06 -12.94 -6.20
CA VAL A 146 4.47 -12.96 -5.83
C VAL A 146 5.31 -12.55 -7.03
N ARG A 147 6.36 -11.77 -6.76
CA ARG A 147 7.39 -11.43 -7.75
C ARG A 147 8.69 -12.05 -7.25
N THR A 148 9.27 -12.91 -8.05
CA THR A 148 10.50 -13.61 -7.65
C THR A 148 11.69 -12.67 -7.67
N LYS A 149 12.74 -13.05 -6.95
CA LYS A 149 14.00 -12.33 -6.93
C LYS A 149 14.49 -12.10 -8.35
N GLN A 150 14.95 -10.90 -8.64
CA GLN A 150 15.48 -10.53 -9.95
C GLN A 150 17.01 -10.66 -9.92
N LYS A 151 17.56 -10.98 -11.05
CA LYS A 151 19.02 -11.10 -11.16
C LYS A 151 19.65 -9.77 -11.54
#